data_8500b00f00bab63947196766ee89aa87
#
_entry.id   8500b00f00bab63947196766ee89aa87
#
_cell.length_a   1.000
_cell.length_b   1.000
_cell.length_c   1.000
_cell.angle_alpha   90.00
_cell.angle_beta   90.00
_cell.angle_gamma   90.00
#
_symmetry.space_group_name_H-M   'P 1'
#
loop_
_entity.id
_entity.type
_entity.pdbx_description
1 polymer ?
#
loop_
_entity_poly.entity_id
_entity_poly.type
_entity_poly.pdbx_seq_one_letter_code
_entity_poly.pdbx_strand_id
1 'polypeptide(L)'
;KRQRIAVPSARRVLRHMVSHLIVDARDRQLGKAIAALRDEHTRLNINLLGEAILGQGEADRRLEGIAALIRRDDVDYVSVKVSAATAPHAPYAFDEAVADITERLTPLFELARDRDTFINLDMEEYRDLDLTLNVFTALLEQPGLRDYEAGIVLQAYLPDALAAMVRLQEWAARRVAAGGAPVKVRVVKGANLPMERMQASLTGWPLATVGSKQEADTNYKRVLNYALTPEHLAHVRIGVAGHNLFDVALAHRLIERRGLDPAAVEFEMLPVSYTHLRAHE
;
A
#
# COMPACT_ATOMS: atom_id res chain seq x y z
N LYS A 1 -14.14 -2.19 41.13
CA LYS A 1 -12.86 -1.51 41.44
C LYS A 1 -11.65 -2.11 40.71
N ARG A 2 -11.53 -3.48 40.58
CA ARG A 2 -10.39 -4.12 39.87
C ARG A 2 -10.29 -3.74 38.36
N GLN A 3 -11.39 -3.59 37.63
CA GLN A 3 -11.39 -3.20 36.24
C GLN A 3 -10.86 -1.77 36.01
N ARG A 4 -11.06 -0.83 36.94
CA ARG A 4 -10.59 0.56 36.85
C ARG A 4 -9.06 0.68 36.88
N ILE A 5 -8.36 -0.31 37.44
CA ILE A 5 -6.90 -0.36 37.53
C ILE A 5 -6.35 -1.31 36.43
N ALA A 6 -6.96 -2.49 36.28
CA ALA A 6 -6.48 -3.50 35.33
C ALA A 6 -6.51 -3.03 33.86
N VAL A 7 -7.59 -2.38 33.45
CA VAL A 7 -7.72 -1.91 32.06
C VAL A 7 -6.69 -0.83 31.68
N PRO A 8 -6.48 0.24 32.49
CA PRO A 8 -5.42 1.22 32.19
C PRO A 8 -4.02 0.62 32.23
N SER A 9 -3.76 -0.32 33.14
CA SER A 9 -2.46 -0.99 33.23
C SER A 9 -2.20 -1.89 32.02
N ALA A 10 -3.19 -2.71 31.63
CA ALA A 10 -3.11 -3.54 30.45
C ALA A 10 -2.91 -2.69 29.17
N ARG A 11 -3.64 -1.57 29.03
CA ARG A 11 -3.44 -0.61 27.94
C ARG A 11 -2.03 -0.03 27.91
N ARG A 12 -1.46 0.30 29.07
CA ARG A 12 -0.08 0.83 29.15
C ARG A 12 0.93 -0.22 28.72
N VAL A 13 0.79 -1.45 29.19
CA VAL A 13 1.66 -2.58 28.81
C VAL A 13 1.56 -2.86 27.31
N LEU A 14 0.34 -2.98 26.77
CA LEU A 14 0.13 -3.19 25.34
C LEU A 14 0.75 -2.05 24.52
N ARG A 15 0.51 -0.79 24.89
CA ARG A 15 1.13 0.34 24.19
C ARG A 15 2.66 0.28 24.22
N HIS A 16 3.25 -0.13 25.34
CA HIS A 16 4.69 -0.29 25.42
C HIS A 16 5.19 -1.43 24.53
N MET A 17 4.48 -2.55 24.51
CA MET A 17 4.84 -3.71 23.67
C MET A 17 4.75 -3.43 22.17
N VAL A 18 3.81 -2.57 21.72
CA VAL A 18 3.60 -2.26 20.29
C VAL A 18 4.18 -0.90 19.89
N SER A 19 4.79 -0.16 20.81
CA SER A 19 5.28 1.21 20.55
C SER A 19 6.38 1.30 19.48
N HIS A 20 7.03 0.19 19.19
CA HIS A 20 8.01 0.07 18.11
C HIS A 20 7.37 -0.23 16.74
N LEU A 21 6.07 -0.58 16.71
CA LEU A 21 5.30 -0.88 15.50
C LEU A 21 4.29 0.20 15.16
N ILE A 22 3.67 0.78 16.18
CA ILE A 22 2.54 1.69 16.06
C ILE A 22 2.88 3.00 16.77
N VAL A 23 2.85 4.08 16.01
CA VAL A 23 3.06 5.43 16.51
C VAL A 23 1.73 6.06 16.89
N ASP A 24 1.73 6.86 17.96
CA ASP A 24 0.55 7.64 18.35
C ASP A 24 0.32 8.76 17.32
N ALA A 25 -0.84 8.73 16.67
CA ALA A 25 -1.21 9.65 15.60
C ALA A 25 -1.49 11.10 16.04
N ARG A 26 -1.44 11.40 17.36
CA ARG A 26 -1.56 12.78 17.84
C ARG A 26 -0.38 13.63 17.35
N ASP A 27 -0.66 14.82 16.86
CA ASP A 27 0.30 15.68 16.13
C ASP A 27 1.69 15.76 16.73
N ARG A 28 1.78 16.05 18.03
CA ARG A 28 3.08 16.20 18.71
C ARG A 28 3.86 14.88 18.80
N GLN A 29 3.19 13.77 19.03
CA GLN A 29 3.80 12.45 19.13
C GLN A 29 4.21 11.93 17.76
N LEU A 30 3.34 12.11 16.77
CA LEU A 30 3.62 11.76 15.38
C LEU A 30 4.82 12.53 14.85
N GLY A 31 4.87 13.86 15.04
CA GLY A 31 6.00 14.66 14.59
C GLY A 31 7.34 14.25 15.22
N LYS A 32 7.34 13.89 16.53
CA LYS A 32 8.55 13.36 17.19
C LYS A 32 9.00 12.01 16.61
N ALA A 33 8.03 11.13 16.30
CA ALA A 33 8.34 9.82 15.74
C ALA A 33 8.86 9.94 14.30
N ILE A 34 8.24 10.79 13.48
CA ILE A 34 8.72 11.09 12.13
C ILE A 34 10.16 11.63 12.19
N ALA A 35 10.42 12.63 13.04
CA ALA A 35 11.76 13.20 13.19
C ALA A 35 12.80 12.19 13.67
N ALA A 36 12.40 11.20 14.48
CA ALA A 36 13.30 10.16 14.98
C ALA A 36 13.60 9.05 13.96
N LEU A 37 12.68 8.80 13.01
CA LEU A 37 12.79 7.73 12.02
C LEU A 37 13.34 8.23 10.67
N ARG A 38 13.18 9.52 10.37
CA ARG A 38 13.61 10.13 9.10
C ARG A 38 15.13 10.34 9.10
N ASP A 39 15.78 9.86 8.06
CA ASP A 39 17.16 10.20 7.72
C ASP A 39 17.26 10.63 6.25
N GLU A 40 18.46 10.96 5.78
CA GLU A 40 18.68 11.47 4.41
C GLU A 40 18.32 10.47 3.31
N HIS A 41 18.23 9.19 3.63
CA HIS A 41 18.01 8.11 2.66
C HIS A 41 16.67 7.38 2.85
N THR A 42 15.89 7.78 3.88
CA THR A 42 14.66 7.08 4.25
C THR A 42 13.43 7.94 4.04
N ARG A 43 12.58 7.53 3.12
CA ARG A 43 11.23 8.09 2.94
C ARG A 43 10.24 7.32 3.81
N LEU A 44 9.42 8.02 4.57
CA LEU A 44 8.48 7.41 5.51
C LEU A 44 7.07 7.35 4.92
N ASN A 45 6.54 6.15 4.73
CA ASN A 45 5.14 5.97 4.42
C ASN A 45 4.31 5.93 5.71
N ILE A 46 3.37 6.86 5.85
CA ILE A 46 2.48 6.95 7.00
C ILE A 46 1.14 6.29 6.66
N ASN A 47 0.82 5.22 7.38
CA ASN A 47 -0.44 4.52 7.25
C ASN A 47 -1.32 4.75 8.47
N LEU A 48 -2.50 5.36 8.29
CA LEU A 48 -3.48 5.52 9.35
C LEU A 48 -4.19 4.19 9.60
N LEU A 49 -3.79 3.51 10.67
CA LEU A 49 -4.38 2.25 11.06
C LEU A 49 -5.86 2.43 11.50
N GLY A 50 -6.67 1.46 11.15
CA GLY A 50 -8.06 1.38 11.55
C GLY A 50 -8.70 0.09 11.07
N GLU A 51 -9.82 -0.25 11.68
CA GLU A 51 -10.61 -1.44 11.35
C GLU A 51 -11.50 -1.20 10.13
N ALA A 52 -12.18 -2.27 9.68
CA ALA A 52 -13.14 -2.19 8.59
C ALA A 52 -14.25 -1.18 8.91
N ILE A 53 -14.61 -0.40 7.91
CA ILE A 53 -15.64 0.64 8.02
C ILE A 53 -17.02 -0.02 7.99
N LEU A 54 -17.85 0.29 8.96
CA LEU A 54 -19.21 -0.22 9.07
C LEU A 54 -20.26 0.75 8.53
N GLY A 55 -19.90 2.01 8.28
CA GLY A 55 -20.85 3.01 7.80
C GLY A 55 -20.20 4.28 7.29
N GLN A 56 -20.97 5.05 6.52
CA GLN A 56 -20.49 6.21 5.77
C GLN A 56 -19.84 7.28 6.65
N GLY A 57 -20.43 7.58 7.82
CA GLY A 57 -19.86 8.58 8.73
C GLY A 57 -18.51 8.18 9.33
N GLU A 58 -18.16 6.89 9.34
CA GLU A 58 -16.82 6.43 9.71
C GLU A 58 -15.85 6.59 8.54
N ALA A 59 -16.29 6.30 7.31
CA ALA A 59 -15.52 6.55 6.10
C ALA A 59 -15.12 8.03 6.00
N ASP A 60 -16.08 8.95 6.22
CA ASP A 60 -15.82 10.38 6.18
C ASP A 60 -14.77 10.81 7.22
N ARG A 61 -14.89 10.33 8.45
CA ARG A 61 -13.87 10.59 9.49
C ARG A 61 -12.50 10.02 9.15
N ARG A 62 -12.47 8.87 8.48
CA ARG A 62 -11.22 8.24 8.04
C ARG A 62 -10.54 9.05 6.95
N LEU A 63 -11.29 9.46 5.95
CA LEU A 63 -10.78 10.31 4.87
C LEU A 63 -10.29 11.65 5.40
N GLU A 64 -11.03 12.28 6.33
CA GLU A 64 -10.56 13.52 6.97
C GLU A 64 -9.28 13.31 7.80
N GLY A 65 -9.14 12.17 8.48
CA GLY A 65 -7.89 11.82 9.18
C GLY A 65 -6.71 11.70 8.23
N ILE A 66 -6.89 11.10 7.05
CA ILE A 66 -5.86 11.02 6.01
C ILE A 66 -5.56 12.40 5.42
N ALA A 67 -6.59 13.20 5.15
CA ALA A 67 -6.43 14.58 4.68
C ALA A 67 -5.66 15.44 5.68
N ALA A 68 -5.87 15.22 6.99
CA ALA A 68 -5.10 15.88 8.03
C ALA A 68 -3.62 15.47 8.02
N LEU A 69 -3.30 14.21 7.71
CA LEU A 69 -1.91 13.76 7.50
C LEU A 69 -1.28 14.44 6.29
N ILE A 70 -1.97 14.51 5.16
CA ILE A 70 -1.48 15.15 3.93
C ILE A 70 -1.22 16.65 4.13
N ARG A 71 -2.01 17.33 4.97
CA ARG A 71 -1.81 18.75 5.28
C ARG A 71 -0.57 19.03 6.15
N ARG A 72 0.08 18.02 6.68
CA ARG A 72 1.29 18.19 7.51
C ARG A 72 2.52 18.37 6.63
N ASP A 73 3.38 19.32 7.00
CA ASP A 73 4.63 19.61 6.28
C ASP A 73 5.72 18.53 6.51
N ASP A 74 5.54 17.68 7.54
CA ASP A 74 6.45 16.56 7.85
C ASP A 74 5.99 15.22 7.29
N VAL A 75 4.94 15.19 6.43
CA VAL A 75 4.40 13.98 5.78
C VAL A 75 4.40 14.18 4.27
N ASP A 76 5.14 13.33 3.58
CA ASP A 76 5.28 13.35 2.12
C ASP A 76 4.85 12.05 1.44
N TYR A 77 4.39 11.05 2.23
CA TYR A 77 3.96 9.77 1.70
C TYR A 77 2.93 9.12 2.64
N VAL A 78 1.75 8.82 2.11
CA VAL A 78 0.65 8.18 2.86
C VAL A 78 0.12 6.95 2.15
N SER A 79 -0.36 5.97 2.92
CA SER A 79 -1.16 4.85 2.40
C SER A 79 -2.64 5.08 2.62
N VAL A 80 -3.43 4.73 1.62
CA VAL A 80 -4.90 4.79 1.61
C VAL A 80 -5.45 3.44 1.19
N LYS A 81 -6.56 3.03 1.79
CA LYS A 81 -7.24 1.78 1.44
C LYS A 81 -8.57 2.11 0.76
N VAL A 82 -8.89 1.40 -0.30
CA VAL A 82 -10.18 1.54 -0.97
C VAL A 82 -11.33 1.25 0.01
N SER A 83 -11.17 0.24 0.86
CA SER A 83 -12.10 -0.11 1.95
C SER A 83 -12.29 0.98 3.01
N ALA A 84 -11.41 2.00 3.05
CA ALA A 84 -11.52 3.15 3.95
C ALA A 84 -12.34 4.31 3.38
N ALA A 85 -12.65 4.29 2.09
CA ALA A 85 -13.33 5.38 1.41
C ALA A 85 -14.84 5.34 1.53
N THR A 86 -15.43 4.17 1.70
CA THR A 86 -16.89 3.98 1.68
C THR A 86 -17.32 2.79 2.53
N ALA A 87 -18.60 2.76 2.89
CA ALA A 87 -19.24 1.56 3.43
C ALA A 87 -19.20 0.42 2.39
N PRO A 88 -19.26 -0.86 2.82
CA PRO A 88 -19.23 -2.00 1.92
C PRO A 88 -20.31 -1.92 0.85
N HIS A 89 -19.93 -2.11 -0.41
CA HIS A 89 -20.84 -2.21 -1.55
C HIS A 89 -21.35 -3.62 -1.74
N ALA A 90 -22.51 -3.75 -2.40
CA ALA A 90 -23.00 -5.04 -2.86
C ALA A 90 -22.11 -5.57 -3.99
N PRO A 91 -21.75 -6.87 -3.99
CA PRO A 91 -20.82 -7.43 -4.99
C PRO A 91 -21.26 -7.25 -6.46
N TYR A 92 -22.54 -7.12 -6.70
CA TYR A 92 -23.14 -6.94 -8.04
C TYR A 92 -23.25 -5.46 -8.46
N ALA A 93 -22.87 -4.50 -7.61
CA ALA A 93 -22.85 -3.06 -7.90
C ALA A 93 -21.39 -2.58 -8.13
N PHE A 94 -20.65 -3.32 -8.97
CA PHE A 94 -19.20 -3.10 -9.13
C PHE A 94 -18.90 -1.74 -9.77
N ASP A 95 -19.57 -1.40 -10.86
CA ASP A 95 -19.32 -0.13 -11.59
C ASP A 95 -19.74 1.08 -10.76
N GLU A 96 -20.86 0.98 -10.03
CA GLU A 96 -21.31 2.00 -9.09
C GLU A 96 -20.30 2.15 -7.93
N ALA A 97 -19.76 1.04 -7.44
CA ALA A 97 -18.72 1.06 -6.39
C ALA A 97 -17.46 1.76 -6.87
N VAL A 98 -16.99 1.46 -8.09
CA VAL A 98 -15.84 2.15 -8.69
C VAL A 98 -16.11 3.65 -8.81
N ALA A 99 -17.28 4.04 -9.31
CA ALA A 99 -17.64 5.44 -9.49
C ALA A 99 -17.71 6.20 -8.15
N ASP A 100 -18.43 5.66 -7.16
CA ASP A 100 -18.60 6.27 -5.84
C ASP A 100 -17.25 6.41 -5.11
N ILE A 101 -16.43 5.37 -5.10
CA ILE A 101 -15.12 5.43 -4.44
C ILE A 101 -14.20 6.42 -5.16
N THR A 102 -14.21 6.44 -6.49
CA THR A 102 -13.44 7.39 -7.28
C THR A 102 -13.83 8.83 -6.95
N GLU A 103 -15.13 9.14 -6.94
CA GLU A 103 -15.64 10.47 -6.58
C GLU A 103 -15.18 10.88 -5.18
N ARG A 104 -15.24 9.97 -4.22
CA ARG A 104 -14.88 10.25 -2.83
C ARG A 104 -13.38 10.40 -2.59
N LEU A 105 -12.55 9.68 -3.34
CA LEU A 105 -11.09 9.77 -3.23
C LEU A 105 -10.51 10.93 -4.05
N THR A 106 -11.20 11.42 -5.07
CA THR A 106 -10.72 12.51 -5.92
C THR A 106 -10.23 13.73 -5.13
N PRO A 107 -11.00 14.30 -4.18
CA PRO A 107 -10.54 15.46 -3.42
C PRO A 107 -9.28 15.20 -2.58
N LEU A 108 -9.11 13.94 -2.13
CA LEU A 108 -7.92 13.53 -1.37
C LEU A 108 -6.68 13.47 -2.26
N PHE A 109 -6.82 12.94 -3.48
CA PHE A 109 -5.74 12.87 -4.47
C PHE A 109 -5.36 14.25 -5.00
N GLU A 110 -6.32 15.13 -5.22
CA GLU A 110 -6.07 16.53 -5.57
C GLU A 110 -5.31 17.26 -4.46
N LEU A 111 -5.76 17.11 -3.20
CA LEU A 111 -5.04 17.68 -2.06
C LEU A 111 -3.60 17.16 -1.97
N ALA A 112 -3.38 15.87 -2.21
CA ALA A 112 -2.05 15.27 -2.17
C ALA A 112 -1.16 15.80 -3.30
N ARG A 113 -1.68 15.94 -4.53
CA ARG A 113 -0.99 16.59 -5.64
C ARG A 113 -0.56 18.02 -5.28
N ASP A 114 -1.49 18.80 -4.73
CA ASP A 114 -1.25 20.22 -4.38
C ASP A 114 -0.26 20.39 -3.22
N ARG A 115 -0.07 19.35 -2.42
CA ARG A 115 0.87 19.29 -1.28
C ARG A 115 2.15 18.52 -1.55
N ASP A 116 2.36 18.07 -2.79
CA ASP A 116 3.49 17.21 -3.18
C ASP A 116 3.63 15.96 -2.28
N THR A 117 2.49 15.39 -1.89
CA THR A 117 2.42 14.19 -1.06
C THR A 117 2.09 12.99 -1.95
N PHE A 118 2.88 11.92 -1.86
CA PHE A 118 2.63 10.69 -2.60
C PHE A 118 1.56 9.85 -1.90
N ILE A 119 0.56 9.39 -2.66
CA ILE A 119 -0.43 8.42 -2.17
C ILE A 119 -0.13 7.02 -2.74
N ASN A 120 -0.20 6.02 -1.87
CA ASN A 120 -0.20 4.62 -2.25
C ASN A 120 -1.54 3.97 -1.88
N LEU A 121 -2.25 3.41 -2.87
CA LEU A 121 -3.43 2.59 -2.61
C LEU A 121 -3.01 1.20 -2.13
N ASP A 122 -3.25 0.92 -0.86
CA ASP A 122 -2.96 -0.38 -0.27
C ASP A 122 -4.03 -1.40 -0.66
N MET A 123 -3.58 -2.63 -0.93
CA MET A 123 -4.40 -3.80 -1.17
C MET A 123 -4.61 -4.56 0.15
N GLU A 124 -5.85 -4.99 0.43
CA GLU A 124 -6.15 -5.76 1.63
C GLU A 124 -6.62 -7.18 1.32
N GLU A 125 -7.84 -7.35 0.82
CA GLU A 125 -8.44 -8.65 0.55
C GLU A 125 -8.50 -8.95 -0.95
N TYR A 126 -8.49 -10.23 -1.30
CA TYR A 126 -8.60 -10.67 -2.70
C TYR A 126 -9.82 -10.10 -3.42
N ARG A 127 -10.97 -10.06 -2.74
CA ARG A 127 -12.22 -9.52 -3.30
C ARG A 127 -12.11 -8.07 -3.75
N ASP A 128 -11.14 -7.31 -3.19
CA ASP A 128 -10.94 -5.91 -3.50
C ASP A 128 -9.89 -5.69 -4.62
N LEU A 129 -9.31 -6.76 -5.17
CA LEU A 129 -8.24 -6.65 -6.18
C LEU A 129 -8.71 -5.86 -7.40
N ASP A 130 -9.76 -6.33 -8.08
CA ASP A 130 -10.26 -5.67 -9.28
C ASP A 130 -10.85 -4.29 -8.96
N LEU A 131 -11.52 -4.13 -7.82
CA LEU A 131 -12.04 -2.85 -7.37
C LEU A 131 -10.91 -1.83 -7.20
N THR A 132 -9.85 -2.19 -6.50
CA THR A 132 -8.70 -1.32 -6.26
C THR A 132 -7.99 -0.94 -7.56
N LEU A 133 -7.80 -1.90 -8.47
CA LEU A 133 -7.22 -1.65 -9.79
C LEU A 133 -8.05 -0.66 -10.62
N ASN A 134 -9.38 -0.86 -10.67
CA ASN A 134 -10.27 0.02 -11.43
C ASN A 134 -10.39 1.41 -10.81
N VAL A 135 -10.50 1.53 -9.50
CA VAL A 135 -10.51 2.82 -8.80
C VAL A 135 -9.18 3.56 -9.04
N PHE A 136 -8.04 2.89 -8.93
CA PHE A 136 -6.73 3.50 -9.17
C PHE A 136 -6.60 4.08 -10.57
N THR A 137 -6.97 3.30 -11.59
CA THR A 137 -6.92 3.76 -12.97
C THR A 137 -7.91 4.88 -13.23
N ALA A 138 -9.15 4.77 -12.76
CA ALA A 138 -10.17 5.80 -12.91
C ALA A 138 -9.81 7.14 -12.26
N LEU A 139 -9.20 7.12 -11.07
CA LEU A 139 -8.68 8.31 -10.41
C LEU A 139 -7.62 9.01 -11.25
N LEU A 140 -6.62 8.26 -11.71
CA LEU A 140 -5.48 8.83 -12.42
C LEU A 140 -5.76 9.16 -13.89
N GLU A 141 -6.88 8.74 -14.45
CA GLU A 141 -7.37 9.17 -15.77
C GLU A 141 -8.09 10.52 -15.72
N GLN A 142 -8.43 11.04 -14.55
CA GLN A 142 -9.04 12.36 -14.43
C GLN A 142 -8.07 13.46 -14.89
N PRO A 143 -8.55 14.48 -15.63
CA PRO A 143 -7.68 15.54 -16.16
C PRO A 143 -6.83 16.23 -15.08
N GLY A 144 -7.40 16.45 -13.90
CA GLY A 144 -6.72 17.08 -12.76
C GLY A 144 -5.60 16.24 -12.16
N LEU A 145 -5.57 14.91 -12.38
CA LEU A 145 -4.60 13.98 -11.81
C LEU A 145 -3.66 13.38 -12.86
N ARG A 146 -3.68 13.91 -14.10
CA ARG A 146 -2.86 13.39 -15.19
C ARG A 146 -1.37 13.44 -14.90
N ASP A 147 -0.90 14.52 -14.29
CA ASP A 147 0.51 14.74 -13.98
C ASP A 147 0.90 14.30 -12.55
N TYR A 148 -0.04 13.69 -11.83
CA TYR A 148 0.18 13.22 -10.49
C TYR A 148 0.67 11.76 -10.48
N GLU A 149 1.83 11.53 -9.85
CA GLU A 149 2.37 10.19 -9.61
C GLU A 149 1.79 9.61 -8.32
N ALA A 150 1.16 8.44 -8.41
CA ALA A 150 0.64 7.70 -7.26
C ALA A 150 1.06 6.22 -7.34
N GLY A 151 0.87 5.50 -6.25
CA GLY A 151 1.19 4.09 -6.15
C GLY A 151 0.01 3.19 -5.85
N ILE A 152 0.20 1.90 -6.15
CA ILE A 152 -0.73 0.83 -5.82
C ILE A 152 0.05 -0.40 -5.32
N VAL A 153 -0.57 -1.23 -4.48
CA VAL A 153 0.04 -2.48 -3.98
C VAL A 153 -0.47 -3.69 -4.76
N LEU A 154 0.42 -4.62 -5.06
CA LEU A 154 0.08 -5.97 -5.51
C LEU A 154 0.62 -7.02 -4.55
N GLN A 155 -0.23 -7.98 -4.21
CA GLN A 155 0.08 -9.05 -3.26
C GLN A 155 0.43 -10.35 -4.01
N ALA A 156 1.68 -10.75 -3.99
CA ALA A 156 2.18 -11.88 -4.77
C ALA A 156 1.73 -13.27 -4.25
N TYR A 157 1.10 -13.35 -3.08
CA TYR A 157 0.47 -14.59 -2.65
C TYR A 157 -0.86 -14.87 -3.39
N LEU A 158 -1.34 -13.90 -4.19
CA LEU A 158 -2.46 -14.09 -5.09
C LEU A 158 -1.96 -14.63 -6.44
N PRO A 159 -2.55 -15.71 -6.98
CA PRO A 159 -2.20 -16.23 -8.31
C PRO A 159 -2.29 -15.15 -9.40
N ASP A 160 -3.25 -14.24 -9.25
CA ASP A 160 -3.58 -13.17 -10.21
C ASP A 160 -2.59 -12.00 -10.20
N ALA A 161 -1.64 -11.95 -9.27
CA ALA A 161 -0.73 -10.81 -9.11
C ALA A 161 0.09 -10.50 -10.37
N LEU A 162 0.52 -11.52 -11.12
CA LEU A 162 1.25 -11.31 -12.37
C LEU A 162 0.33 -10.72 -13.46
N ALA A 163 -0.88 -11.25 -13.60
CA ALA A 163 -1.85 -10.71 -14.56
C ALA A 163 -2.25 -9.26 -14.23
N ALA A 164 -2.42 -8.95 -12.94
CA ALA A 164 -2.66 -7.58 -12.46
C ALA A 164 -1.48 -6.65 -12.77
N MET A 165 -0.23 -7.12 -12.61
CA MET A 165 0.97 -6.37 -12.99
C MET A 165 1.00 -6.09 -14.49
N VAL A 166 0.72 -7.08 -15.32
CA VAL A 166 0.66 -6.92 -16.79
C VAL A 166 -0.37 -5.85 -17.16
N ARG A 167 -1.58 -5.94 -16.61
CA ARG A 167 -2.67 -4.98 -16.84
C ARG A 167 -2.27 -3.55 -16.44
N LEU A 168 -1.62 -3.38 -15.30
CA LEU A 168 -1.13 -2.07 -14.83
C LEU A 168 -0.02 -1.54 -15.74
N GLN A 169 0.90 -2.38 -16.20
CA GLN A 169 1.98 -2.00 -17.11
C GLN A 169 1.43 -1.51 -18.46
N GLU A 170 0.51 -2.25 -19.06
CA GLU A 170 -0.12 -1.87 -20.32
C GLU A 170 -0.91 -0.55 -20.21
N TRP A 171 -1.63 -0.37 -19.08
CA TRP A 171 -2.35 0.87 -18.82
C TRP A 171 -1.40 2.04 -18.60
N ALA A 172 -0.36 1.87 -17.76
CA ALA A 172 0.61 2.92 -17.47
C ALA A 172 1.40 3.33 -18.73
N ALA A 173 1.74 2.39 -19.60
CA ALA A 173 2.38 2.68 -20.87
C ALA A 173 1.52 3.61 -21.75
N ARG A 174 0.21 3.31 -21.86
CA ARG A 174 -0.74 4.18 -22.59
C ARG A 174 -0.86 5.57 -21.94
N ARG A 175 -0.92 5.63 -20.61
CA ARG A 175 -0.99 6.87 -19.84
C ARG A 175 0.24 7.76 -20.10
N VAL A 176 1.45 7.19 -19.99
CA VAL A 176 2.70 7.92 -20.22
C VAL A 176 2.83 8.34 -21.69
N ALA A 177 2.49 7.47 -22.64
CA ALA A 177 2.48 7.82 -24.06
C ALA A 177 1.50 8.96 -24.38
N ALA A 178 0.41 9.11 -23.61
CA ALA A 178 -0.52 10.23 -23.69
C ALA A 178 -0.03 11.48 -22.93
N GLY A 179 1.17 11.49 -22.36
CA GLY A 179 1.78 12.60 -21.62
C GLY A 179 1.38 12.67 -20.14
N GLY A 180 0.87 11.58 -19.55
CA GLY A 180 0.62 11.47 -18.11
C GLY A 180 1.88 11.05 -17.32
N ALA A 181 1.85 11.23 -16.01
CA ALA A 181 2.94 10.80 -15.14
C ALA A 181 3.04 9.26 -15.03
N PRO A 182 4.22 8.68 -14.79
CA PRO A 182 4.36 7.29 -14.43
C PRO A 182 3.63 6.98 -13.13
N VAL A 183 3.52 5.69 -12.80
CA VAL A 183 2.95 5.23 -11.53
C VAL A 183 3.93 4.33 -10.80
N LYS A 184 3.65 4.03 -9.54
CA LYS A 184 4.43 3.07 -8.76
C LYS A 184 3.61 1.83 -8.42
N VAL A 185 4.20 0.66 -8.53
CA VAL A 185 3.62 -0.59 -8.02
C VAL A 185 4.52 -1.14 -6.91
N ARG A 186 3.97 -1.18 -5.69
CA ARG A 186 4.59 -1.86 -4.57
C ARG A 186 4.26 -3.34 -4.62
N VAL A 187 5.25 -4.19 -4.75
CA VAL A 187 5.07 -5.64 -4.71
C VAL A 187 5.34 -6.14 -3.30
N VAL A 188 4.31 -6.73 -2.68
CA VAL A 188 4.39 -7.39 -1.36
C VAL A 188 4.09 -8.88 -1.50
N LYS A 189 4.44 -9.70 -0.51
CA LYS A 189 4.01 -11.11 -0.53
C LYS A 189 2.53 -11.26 -0.19
N GLY A 190 2.05 -10.51 0.78
CA GLY A 190 0.68 -10.50 1.27
C GLY A 190 0.62 -10.69 2.79
N ALA A 191 -0.34 -10.03 3.43
CA ALA A 191 -0.44 -9.98 4.90
C ALA A 191 -1.74 -10.59 5.44
N ASN A 192 -2.76 -10.78 4.61
CA ASN A 192 -4.12 -11.11 5.05
C ASN A 192 -4.48 -12.61 4.95
N LEU A 193 -3.49 -13.50 4.89
CA LEU A 193 -3.74 -14.95 4.76
C LEU A 193 -4.72 -15.52 5.79
N PRO A 194 -4.71 -15.13 7.08
CA PRO A 194 -5.71 -15.59 8.04
C PRO A 194 -7.14 -15.17 7.68
N MET A 195 -7.33 -13.96 7.16
CA MET A 195 -8.63 -13.43 6.73
C MET A 195 -9.11 -14.15 5.47
N GLU A 196 -8.24 -14.39 4.49
CA GLU A 196 -8.55 -15.16 3.27
C GLU A 196 -8.99 -16.60 3.60
N ARG A 197 -8.30 -17.25 4.55
CA ARG A 197 -8.67 -18.58 5.04
C ARG A 197 -10.02 -18.58 5.74
N MET A 198 -10.27 -17.58 6.57
CA MET A 198 -11.56 -17.42 7.25
C MET A 198 -12.68 -17.22 6.23
N GLN A 199 -12.50 -16.35 5.26
CA GLN A 199 -13.47 -16.09 4.20
C GLN A 199 -13.76 -17.34 3.38
N ALA A 200 -12.75 -18.07 2.93
CA ALA A 200 -12.88 -19.33 2.22
C ALA A 200 -13.67 -20.37 3.04
N SER A 201 -13.39 -20.47 4.34
CA SER A 201 -14.08 -21.38 5.25
C SER A 201 -15.57 -21.01 5.46
N LEU A 202 -15.88 -19.72 5.56
CA LEU A 202 -17.25 -19.24 5.76
C LEU A 202 -18.11 -19.38 4.51
N THR A 203 -17.53 -19.16 3.34
CA THR A 203 -18.27 -19.20 2.06
C THR A 203 -18.28 -20.58 1.40
N GLY A 204 -17.39 -21.47 1.81
CA GLY A 204 -17.13 -22.74 1.12
C GLY A 204 -16.44 -22.58 -0.24
N TRP A 205 -15.86 -21.42 -0.52
CA TRP A 205 -15.10 -21.16 -1.75
C TRP A 205 -13.65 -21.63 -1.64
N PRO A 206 -12.97 -21.86 -2.77
CA PRO A 206 -11.54 -22.12 -2.77
C PRO A 206 -10.76 -20.97 -2.14
N LEU A 207 -9.63 -21.31 -1.50
CA LEU A 207 -8.72 -20.29 -0.98
C LEU A 207 -8.17 -19.43 -2.14
N ALA A 208 -8.30 -18.12 -2.05
CA ALA A 208 -7.88 -17.18 -3.07
C ALA A 208 -6.35 -17.10 -3.22
N THR A 209 -5.61 -17.41 -2.15
CA THR A 209 -4.14 -17.36 -2.17
C THR A 209 -3.54 -18.67 -2.63
N VAL A 210 -2.28 -18.62 -3.07
CA VAL A 210 -1.49 -19.84 -3.33
C VAL A 210 -1.36 -20.72 -2.08
N GLY A 211 -1.15 -22.02 -2.27
CA GLY A 211 -1.24 -23.03 -1.21
C GLY A 211 -0.07 -23.01 -0.20
N SER A 212 1.07 -22.44 -0.56
CA SER A 212 2.27 -22.49 0.26
C SER A 212 3.08 -21.19 0.24
N LYS A 213 3.92 -21.02 1.27
CA LYS A 213 4.92 -19.93 1.31
C LYS A 213 5.87 -19.99 0.11
N GLN A 214 6.28 -21.19 -0.30
CA GLN A 214 7.18 -21.38 -1.44
C GLN A 214 6.55 -20.92 -2.76
N GLU A 215 5.27 -21.18 -2.96
CA GLU A 215 4.53 -20.69 -4.12
C GLU A 215 4.38 -19.16 -4.09
N ALA A 216 4.12 -18.57 -2.92
CA ALA A 216 4.09 -17.12 -2.75
C ALA A 216 5.47 -16.49 -3.05
N ASP A 217 6.55 -17.07 -2.54
CA ASP A 217 7.92 -16.64 -2.82
C ASP A 217 8.27 -16.79 -4.32
N THR A 218 7.79 -17.84 -4.97
CA THR A 218 7.98 -18.06 -6.42
C THR A 218 7.22 -17.02 -7.23
N ASN A 219 5.96 -16.79 -6.92
CA ASN A 219 5.14 -15.80 -7.63
C ASN A 219 5.67 -14.38 -7.42
N TYR A 220 6.13 -14.03 -6.21
CA TYR A 220 6.80 -12.76 -5.94
C TYR A 220 8.00 -12.53 -6.88
N LYS A 221 8.87 -13.54 -7.04
CA LYS A 221 10.01 -13.47 -7.95
C LYS A 221 9.60 -13.39 -9.41
N ARG A 222 8.51 -14.07 -9.81
CA ARG A 222 7.96 -13.97 -11.17
C ARG A 222 7.47 -12.56 -11.47
N VAL A 223 6.72 -11.94 -10.55
CA VAL A 223 6.24 -10.56 -10.69
C VAL A 223 7.42 -9.59 -10.77
N LEU A 224 8.41 -9.70 -9.88
CA LEU A 224 9.61 -8.85 -9.93
C LEU A 224 10.42 -9.05 -11.23
N ASN A 225 10.60 -10.30 -11.66
CA ASN A 225 11.35 -10.58 -12.90
C ASN A 225 10.66 -10.00 -14.15
N TYR A 226 9.34 -9.98 -14.17
CA TYR A 226 8.55 -9.35 -15.22
C TYR A 226 8.67 -7.82 -15.16
N ALA A 227 8.49 -7.23 -13.98
CA ALA A 227 8.42 -5.79 -13.81
C ALA A 227 9.77 -5.07 -13.94
N LEU A 228 10.87 -5.72 -13.50
CA LEU A 228 12.21 -5.13 -13.52
C LEU A 228 12.89 -5.26 -14.87
N THR A 229 12.38 -4.57 -15.88
CA THR A 229 12.97 -4.45 -17.23
C THR A 229 13.04 -2.98 -17.64
N PRO A 230 13.96 -2.57 -18.52
CA PRO A 230 14.03 -1.18 -18.99
C PRO A 230 12.70 -0.69 -19.58
N GLU A 231 12.02 -1.54 -20.35
CA GLU A 231 10.74 -1.25 -20.97
C GLU A 231 9.66 -0.94 -19.92
N HIS A 232 9.52 -1.78 -18.89
CA HIS A 232 8.48 -1.63 -17.90
C HIS A 232 8.76 -0.49 -16.92
N LEU A 233 10.04 -0.27 -16.54
CA LEU A 233 10.41 0.82 -15.65
C LEU A 233 10.28 2.21 -16.26
N ALA A 234 10.13 2.30 -17.58
CA ALA A 234 9.88 3.57 -18.27
C ALA A 234 8.54 4.21 -17.86
N HIS A 235 7.58 3.44 -17.35
CA HIS A 235 6.25 3.93 -16.99
C HIS A 235 5.71 3.40 -15.67
N VAL A 236 6.37 2.39 -15.05
CA VAL A 236 6.00 1.89 -13.72
C VAL A 236 7.24 1.76 -12.84
N ARG A 237 7.34 2.58 -11.81
CA ARG A 237 8.35 2.41 -10.75
C ARG A 237 7.97 1.23 -9.86
N ILE A 238 8.96 0.52 -9.33
CA ILE A 238 8.73 -0.68 -8.52
C ILE A 238 9.17 -0.48 -7.07
N GLY A 239 8.25 -0.69 -6.15
CA GLY A 239 8.54 -0.87 -4.72
C GLY A 239 8.75 -2.35 -4.40
N VAL A 240 9.98 -2.73 -4.09
CA VAL A 240 10.34 -4.09 -3.65
C VAL A 240 10.14 -4.16 -2.14
N ALA A 241 8.98 -4.66 -1.71
CA ALA A 241 8.61 -4.64 -0.29
C ALA A 241 8.77 -6.02 0.36
N GLY A 242 9.58 -6.09 1.41
CA GLY A 242 9.79 -7.32 2.17
C GLY A 242 11.06 -7.31 3.00
N HIS A 243 11.13 -8.32 3.89
CA HIS A 243 12.25 -8.48 4.84
C HIS A 243 13.16 -9.68 4.49
N ASN A 244 12.87 -10.38 3.40
CA ASN A 244 13.68 -11.52 2.97
C ASN A 244 14.88 -11.01 2.18
N LEU A 245 16.07 -11.11 2.77
CA LEU A 245 17.32 -10.66 2.16
C LEU A 245 17.62 -11.33 0.81
N PHE A 246 17.17 -12.56 0.59
CA PHE A 246 17.34 -13.22 -0.72
C PHE A 246 16.48 -12.60 -1.80
N ASP A 247 15.28 -12.09 -1.47
CA ASP A 247 14.42 -11.39 -2.42
C ASP A 247 14.97 -9.99 -2.73
N VAL A 248 15.48 -9.29 -1.71
CA VAL A 248 16.17 -8.01 -1.86
C VAL A 248 17.42 -8.17 -2.73
N ALA A 249 18.25 -9.19 -2.44
CA ALA A 249 19.44 -9.49 -3.22
C ALA A 249 19.10 -9.85 -4.67
N LEU A 250 18.01 -10.61 -4.91
CA LEU A 250 17.55 -10.94 -6.26
C LEU A 250 17.20 -9.67 -7.03
N ALA A 251 16.40 -8.77 -6.41
CA ALA A 251 16.02 -7.50 -7.06
C ALA A 251 17.27 -6.66 -7.39
N HIS A 252 18.21 -6.53 -6.44
CA HIS A 252 19.49 -5.85 -6.65
C HIS A 252 20.27 -6.44 -7.83
N ARG A 253 20.37 -7.79 -7.90
CA ARG A 253 21.06 -8.46 -9.01
C ARG A 253 20.35 -8.29 -10.36
N LEU A 254 19.03 -8.18 -10.37
CA LEU A 254 18.28 -7.88 -11.60
C LEU A 254 18.56 -6.43 -12.07
N ILE A 255 18.58 -5.46 -11.15
CA ILE A 255 18.92 -4.07 -11.44
C ILE A 255 20.31 -3.99 -12.09
N GLU A 256 21.33 -4.56 -11.43
CA GLU A 256 22.70 -4.56 -11.93
C GLU A 256 22.84 -5.25 -13.30
N ARG A 257 22.34 -6.50 -13.41
CA ARG A 257 22.51 -7.30 -14.63
C ARG A 257 21.79 -6.74 -15.86
N ARG A 258 20.69 -6.01 -15.64
CA ARG A 258 19.86 -5.43 -16.69
C ARG A 258 20.19 -3.96 -16.97
N GLY A 259 21.12 -3.38 -16.20
CA GLY A 259 21.49 -1.96 -16.32
C GLY A 259 20.32 -1.03 -16.06
N LEU A 260 19.45 -1.35 -15.09
CA LEU A 260 18.26 -0.58 -14.79
C LEU A 260 18.64 0.67 -13.99
N ASP A 261 17.84 1.74 -14.14
CA ASP A 261 17.97 2.92 -13.29
C ASP A 261 17.58 2.59 -11.84
N PRO A 262 18.51 2.67 -10.87
CA PRO A 262 18.18 2.41 -9.47
C PRO A 262 17.13 3.37 -8.89
N ALA A 263 16.98 4.58 -9.44
CA ALA A 263 15.99 5.55 -8.98
C ALA A 263 14.54 5.12 -9.30
N ALA A 264 14.36 4.20 -10.25
CA ALA A 264 13.06 3.63 -10.59
C ALA A 264 12.63 2.47 -9.66
N VAL A 265 13.51 2.06 -8.72
CA VAL A 265 13.25 0.92 -7.83
C VAL A 265 13.49 1.34 -6.38
N GLU A 266 12.48 1.20 -5.55
CA GLU A 266 12.57 1.47 -4.11
C GLU A 266 12.54 0.15 -3.32
N PHE A 267 13.35 0.06 -2.26
CA PHE A 267 13.28 -1.05 -1.30
C PHE A 267 12.49 -0.61 -0.08
N GLU A 268 11.42 -1.33 0.25
CA GLU A 268 10.49 -0.94 1.28
C GLU A 268 10.44 -1.97 2.42
N MET A 269 10.54 -1.49 3.65
CA MET A 269 10.57 -2.33 4.85
C MET A 269 9.73 -1.71 5.97
N LEU A 270 9.19 -2.56 6.85
CA LEU A 270 8.59 -2.07 8.09
C LEU A 270 9.69 -1.61 9.06
N PRO A 271 9.47 -0.55 9.87
CA PRO A 271 10.48 0.02 10.77
C PRO A 271 11.15 -0.99 11.71
N VAL A 272 10.42 -2.02 12.12
CA VAL A 272 10.90 -3.08 13.04
C VAL A 272 12.08 -3.86 12.46
N SER A 273 12.04 -4.12 11.17
CA SER A 273 13.10 -4.90 10.50
C SER A 273 14.32 -4.06 10.22
N TYR A 274 14.15 -2.76 10.03
CA TYR A 274 15.26 -1.82 9.89
C TYR A 274 16.10 -1.72 11.17
N THR A 275 15.45 -1.71 12.35
CA THR A 275 16.16 -1.74 13.63
C THR A 275 16.89 -3.06 13.89
N HIS A 276 16.36 -4.19 13.44
CA HIS A 276 17.05 -5.47 13.51
C HIS A 276 18.25 -5.57 12.56
N LEU A 277 18.17 -5.01 11.36
CA LEU A 277 19.31 -4.97 10.43
C LEU A 277 20.46 -4.10 10.95
N ARG A 278 20.17 -2.94 11.56
CA ARG A 278 21.21 -2.11 12.20
C ARG A 278 21.86 -2.74 13.44
N ALA A 279 21.17 -3.62 14.13
CA ALA A 279 21.72 -4.29 15.32
C ALA A 279 22.73 -5.42 14.97
N HIS A 280 22.90 -5.75 13.69
CA HIS A 280 23.81 -6.77 13.17
C HIS A 280 24.96 -6.21 12.33
N GLU A 281 25.04 -4.88 12.14
CA GLU A 281 26.22 -4.16 11.64
C GLU A 281 27.14 -3.74 12.82
#